data_9c1b0c450fa8ae587958281c11dd347e
#
_entry.id   9c1b0c450fa8ae587958281c11dd347e
#
_cell.length_a   1.000
_cell.length_b   1.000
_cell.length_c   1.000
_cell.angle_alpha   90.00
_cell.angle_beta   90.00
_cell.angle_gamma   90.00
#
_symmetry.space_group_name_H-M   'P 1'
#
loop_
_entity.id
_entity.type
_entity.pdbx_description
1 polymer ?
#
loop_
_entity_poly.entity_id
_entity_poly.type
_entity_poly.pdbx_seq_one_letter_code
_entity_poly.pdbx_strand_id
1 'polypeptide(L)'
;MKRVNCFILTLILLFGFAVSVAAEGESIRITYAGANLPEIVVNAQTDNMDIDCQDVTLNFDGKTVNASSAEKYDKSKHSRRVFFLLDLSTSMKVQYFTSAKECIADFADNMGENTTVYLITFGKDVSCVLDGSNDAGEIKSVLSTLSNNQGGTKFFAAIKQAMDISDTCPMADMEYAVVFSDGEDFQTGDTTQKEVEDKIGKSAMPIYAMRAETGRVSASDIGIFRSLVAESHGKMYSYSTENAVEVFDDLNSETASQYIIHADTGNNVFNGLSQLSLIHISEPTRLRCIS
;
A
#
# COMPACT_ATOMS: atom_id res chain seq x y z
N MET A 1 30.97 -17.88 -29.06
CA MET A 1 30.84 -16.69 -28.18
C MET A 1 29.45 -16.11 -28.44
N LYS A 2 28.45 -16.47 -27.64
CA LYS A 2 27.12 -15.82 -27.68
C LYS A 2 27.17 -14.62 -26.72
N ARG A 3 26.94 -13.45 -27.25
CA ARG A 3 26.82 -12.21 -26.47
C ARG A 3 25.60 -12.36 -25.58
N VAL A 4 25.80 -12.33 -24.28
CA VAL A 4 24.72 -12.17 -23.29
C VAL A 4 24.27 -10.72 -23.40
N ASN A 5 23.09 -10.51 -23.91
CA ASN A 5 22.47 -9.19 -23.88
C ASN A 5 22.07 -8.91 -22.42
N CYS A 6 22.76 -7.96 -21.83
CA CYS A 6 22.35 -7.37 -20.56
C CYS A 6 21.08 -6.55 -20.83
N PHE A 7 19.94 -7.06 -20.41
CA PHE A 7 18.70 -6.29 -20.47
C PHE A 7 18.65 -5.38 -19.24
N ILE A 8 18.76 -4.10 -19.47
CA ILE A 8 18.56 -3.07 -18.45
C ILE A 8 17.07 -2.81 -18.38
N LEU A 9 16.46 -3.16 -17.26
CA LEU A 9 15.05 -2.90 -16.98
C LEU A 9 14.90 -1.46 -16.48
N THR A 10 14.33 -0.59 -17.31
CA THR A 10 14.07 0.81 -16.96
C THR A 10 12.61 0.97 -16.59
N LEU A 11 12.32 1.19 -15.31
CA LEU A 11 10.96 1.50 -14.84
C LEU A 11 10.79 3.02 -14.78
N ILE A 12 9.95 3.56 -15.65
CA ILE A 12 9.62 4.99 -15.70
C ILE A 12 8.32 5.21 -14.91
N LEU A 13 8.43 5.88 -13.77
CA LEU A 13 7.27 6.41 -13.04
C LEU A 13 7.01 7.84 -13.57
N LEU A 14 6.25 7.94 -14.65
CA LEU A 14 5.69 9.19 -15.11
C LEU A 14 4.21 9.22 -14.76
N PHE A 15 3.82 10.13 -13.88
CA PHE A 15 2.43 10.52 -13.62
C PHE A 15 1.39 9.37 -13.75
N GLY A 16 1.18 8.61 -12.66
CA GLY A 16 0.00 7.76 -12.52
C GLY A 16 -0.05 6.47 -13.35
N PHE A 17 1.05 6.03 -13.97
CA PHE A 17 1.09 4.74 -14.67
C PHE A 17 2.11 3.81 -14.06
N ALA A 18 1.62 2.74 -13.45
CA ALA A 18 2.44 1.58 -13.15
C ALA A 18 2.88 0.94 -14.48
N VAL A 19 4.14 1.13 -14.87
CA VAL A 19 4.71 0.41 -16.00
C VAL A 19 5.33 -0.87 -15.45
N SER A 20 4.62 -1.99 -15.62
CA SER A 20 5.23 -3.31 -15.47
C SER A 20 6.08 -3.54 -16.71
N VAL A 21 7.40 -3.58 -16.57
CA VAL A 21 8.28 -4.03 -17.64
C VAL A 21 8.50 -5.51 -17.40
N ALA A 22 7.91 -6.34 -18.24
CA ALA A 22 8.15 -7.76 -18.27
C ALA A 22 9.40 -8.05 -19.14
N ALA A 23 10.43 -8.58 -18.54
CA ALA A 23 11.31 -9.51 -19.23
C ALA A 23 10.56 -10.85 -19.36
N GLU A 24 10.78 -11.65 -20.37
CA GLU A 24 10.01 -12.88 -20.60
C GLU A 24 9.90 -13.74 -19.33
N GLY A 25 8.75 -13.61 -18.61
CA GLY A 25 8.37 -14.44 -17.47
C GLY A 25 8.62 -13.89 -16.07
N GLU A 26 9.20 -12.69 -15.88
CA GLU A 26 9.48 -12.11 -14.57
C GLU A 26 9.03 -10.65 -14.54
N SER A 27 8.17 -10.27 -13.55
CA SER A 27 7.72 -8.90 -13.36
C SER A 27 8.13 -8.39 -11.98
N ILE A 28 8.54 -7.12 -11.92
CA ILE A 28 8.81 -6.40 -10.67
C ILE A 28 7.82 -5.25 -10.60
N ARG A 29 7.10 -5.17 -9.50
CA ARG A 29 6.16 -4.09 -9.23
C ARG A 29 6.60 -3.34 -7.98
N ILE A 30 6.82 -2.05 -8.10
CA ILE A 30 7.04 -1.19 -6.94
C ILE A 30 5.69 -0.83 -6.37
N THR A 31 5.54 -1.03 -5.06
CA THR A 31 4.30 -0.81 -4.33
C THR A 31 4.37 0.41 -3.41
N TYR A 32 5.56 0.72 -2.89
CA TYR A 32 5.79 1.87 -2.02
C TYR A 32 7.18 2.44 -2.24
N ALA A 33 7.34 3.74 -2.09
CA ALA A 33 8.63 4.40 -2.06
C ALA A 33 8.61 5.60 -1.12
N GLY A 34 9.26 5.47 0.02
CA GLY A 34 9.42 6.53 1.01
C GLY A 34 10.81 7.12 0.97
N ALA A 35 10.94 8.41 1.32
CA ALA A 35 12.23 9.04 1.46
C ALA A 35 12.25 10.01 2.63
N ASN A 36 13.29 9.88 3.46
CA ASN A 36 13.69 10.82 4.49
C ASN A 36 15.19 11.08 4.32
N LEU A 37 15.52 11.94 3.35
CA LEU A 37 16.89 12.13 2.89
C LEU A 37 17.90 12.25 4.04
N PRO A 38 19.03 11.53 3.96
CA PRO A 38 19.55 10.81 2.77
C PRO A 38 18.95 9.41 2.56
N GLU A 39 18.12 8.91 3.44
CA GLU A 39 17.57 7.56 3.40
C GLU A 39 16.37 7.46 2.46
N ILE A 40 16.33 6.35 1.71
CA ILE A 40 15.24 5.96 0.83
C ILE A 40 14.86 4.51 1.12
N VAL A 41 13.57 4.24 1.12
CA VAL A 41 13.00 2.90 1.23
C VAL A 41 12.10 2.64 0.02
N VAL A 42 12.22 1.47 -0.58
CA VAL A 42 11.37 1.03 -1.69
C VAL A 42 10.85 -0.36 -1.39
N ASN A 43 9.54 -0.56 -1.56
CA ASN A 43 8.96 -1.90 -1.52
C ASN A 43 8.72 -2.40 -2.94
N ALA A 44 9.19 -3.62 -3.21
CA ALA A 44 9.06 -4.26 -4.51
C ALA A 44 8.46 -5.67 -4.37
N GLN A 45 7.52 -5.98 -5.24
CA GLN A 45 6.95 -7.31 -5.40
C GLN A 45 7.49 -7.97 -6.66
N THR A 46 7.84 -9.26 -6.58
CA THR A 46 8.38 -10.04 -7.70
C THR A 46 7.60 -11.34 -7.88
N ASP A 47 7.45 -11.77 -9.13
CA ASP A 47 6.70 -12.99 -9.49
C ASP A 47 7.58 -14.23 -9.58
N ASN A 48 8.54 -14.53 -8.82
CA ASN A 48 9.46 -15.69 -8.79
C ASN A 48 10.95 -15.34 -8.89
N MET A 49 11.32 -14.09 -8.67
CA MET A 49 12.71 -13.66 -8.67
C MET A 49 13.15 -13.32 -7.25
N ASP A 50 14.30 -13.83 -6.84
CA ASP A 50 14.98 -13.32 -5.65
C ASP A 50 15.81 -12.09 -6.05
N ILE A 51 15.68 -11.02 -5.28
CA ILE A 51 16.43 -9.76 -5.47
C ILE A 51 17.70 -9.82 -4.63
N ASP A 52 18.87 -9.70 -5.29
CA ASP A 52 20.14 -9.47 -4.61
C ASP A 52 20.42 -7.96 -4.54
N CYS A 53 20.81 -7.46 -3.38
CA CYS A 53 21.12 -6.06 -3.16
C CYS A 53 22.15 -5.50 -4.16
N GLN A 54 23.13 -6.33 -4.59
CA GLN A 54 24.16 -5.92 -5.54
C GLN A 54 23.62 -5.64 -6.95
N ASP A 55 22.46 -6.21 -7.28
CA ASP A 55 21.81 -6.06 -8.58
C ASP A 55 20.81 -4.89 -8.60
N VAL A 56 20.59 -4.22 -7.45
CA VAL A 56 19.61 -3.14 -7.32
C VAL A 56 20.26 -1.78 -7.44
N THR A 57 19.77 -1.02 -8.39
CA THR A 57 20.17 0.36 -8.61
C THR A 57 18.92 1.23 -8.72
N LEU A 58 18.83 2.26 -7.91
CA LEU A 58 17.77 3.24 -7.92
C LEU A 58 18.20 4.46 -8.73
N ASN A 59 17.37 4.92 -9.64
CA ASN A 59 17.63 6.13 -10.41
C ASN A 59 16.61 7.21 -10.04
N PHE A 60 17.11 8.32 -9.52
CA PHE A 60 16.33 9.48 -9.17
C PHE A 60 16.80 10.64 -10.02
N ASP A 61 15.94 11.13 -10.88
CA ASP A 61 16.19 12.35 -11.67
C ASP A 61 17.52 12.29 -12.46
N GLY A 62 17.82 11.12 -13.03
CA GLY A 62 19.08 10.86 -13.74
C GLY A 62 20.28 10.60 -12.85
N LYS A 63 20.13 10.56 -11.52
CA LYS A 63 21.17 10.20 -10.58
C LYS A 63 20.95 8.76 -10.09
N THR A 64 22.01 7.98 -10.16
CA THR A 64 22.01 6.58 -9.77
C THR A 64 22.47 6.43 -8.32
N VAL A 65 21.72 5.65 -7.55
CA VAL A 65 22.01 5.28 -6.16
C VAL A 65 21.96 3.76 -6.05
N ASN A 66 22.99 3.15 -5.49
CA ASN A 66 22.97 1.71 -5.24
C ASN A 66 22.17 1.40 -3.98
N ALA A 67 21.48 0.28 -3.97
CA ALA A 67 20.86 -0.21 -2.75
C ALA A 67 21.93 -0.51 -1.69
N SER A 68 21.61 -0.23 -0.44
CA SER A 68 22.42 -0.61 0.72
C SER A 68 21.96 -1.95 1.30
N SER A 69 20.68 -2.29 1.14
CA SER A 69 20.11 -3.60 1.46
C SER A 69 18.90 -3.90 0.56
N ALA A 70 18.62 -5.18 0.34
CA ALA A 70 17.40 -5.68 -0.29
C ALA A 70 17.04 -7.01 0.39
N GLU A 71 16.01 -7.01 1.21
CA GLU A 71 15.59 -8.16 2.00
C GLU A 71 14.09 -8.39 1.86
N LYS A 72 13.63 -9.64 1.94
CA LYS A 72 12.20 -9.93 2.07
C LYS A 72 11.68 -9.34 3.37
N TYR A 73 10.45 -8.84 3.35
CA TYR A 73 9.82 -8.29 4.55
C TYR A 73 9.85 -9.32 5.68
N ASP A 74 10.33 -8.90 6.83
CA ASP A 74 10.37 -9.67 8.07
C ASP A 74 9.76 -8.81 9.19
N LYS A 75 8.61 -9.22 9.71
CA LYS A 75 7.88 -8.49 10.75
C LYS A 75 8.63 -8.31 12.07
N SER A 76 9.71 -9.07 12.30
CA SER A 76 10.57 -8.93 13.47
C SER A 76 11.65 -7.87 13.32
N LYS A 77 11.94 -7.45 12.07
CA LYS A 77 13.02 -6.52 11.74
C LYS A 77 12.49 -5.19 11.22
N HIS A 78 11.56 -5.25 10.25
CA HIS A 78 11.11 -4.10 9.51
C HIS A 78 9.92 -3.41 10.20
N SER A 79 9.97 -2.10 10.26
CA SER A 79 8.85 -1.30 10.72
C SER A 79 7.72 -1.30 9.68
N ARG A 80 6.48 -1.44 10.16
CA ARG A 80 5.30 -1.42 9.30
C ARG A 80 4.23 -0.50 9.87
N ARG A 81 3.64 0.33 9.02
CA ARG A 81 2.48 1.17 9.37
C ARG A 81 1.29 0.80 8.49
N VAL A 82 0.16 0.53 9.14
CA VAL A 82 -1.07 0.15 8.45
C VAL A 82 -2.21 1.07 8.88
N PHE A 83 -2.87 1.66 7.90
CA PHE A 83 -4.09 2.44 8.11
C PHE A 83 -5.29 1.59 7.72
N PHE A 84 -6.11 1.20 8.68
CA PHE A 84 -7.40 0.61 8.40
C PHE A 84 -8.46 1.71 8.31
N LEU A 85 -9.16 1.77 7.19
CA LEU A 85 -10.28 2.66 6.94
C LEU A 85 -11.55 1.83 6.92
N LEU A 86 -12.41 2.01 7.92
CA LEU A 86 -13.59 1.16 8.13
C LEU A 86 -14.88 1.96 7.92
N ASP A 87 -15.66 1.52 6.96
CA ASP A 87 -16.96 2.10 6.60
C ASP A 87 -18.02 1.76 7.65
N LEU A 88 -18.60 2.78 8.28
CA LEU A 88 -19.70 2.67 9.25
C LEU A 88 -21.06 2.94 8.62
N SER A 89 -21.16 3.08 7.31
CA SER A 89 -22.43 3.33 6.62
C SER A 89 -23.37 2.13 6.70
N THR A 90 -24.65 2.40 6.62
CA THR A 90 -25.68 1.33 6.64
C THR A 90 -25.71 0.51 5.35
N SER A 91 -25.11 0.99 4.24
CA SER A 91 -24.97 0.23 2.98
C SER A 91 -24.06 -0.98 3.16
N MET A 92 -23.09 -0.86 4.04
CA MET A 92 -22.08 -1.89 4.40
C MET A 92 -22.67 -3.11 5.10
N LYS A 93 -23.96 -3.26 5.25
CA LYS A 93 -24.65 -4.38 5.94
C LYS A 93 -23.90 -4.96 7.14
N VAL A 94 -24.58 -5.29 8.21
CA VAL A 94 -23.98 -5.73 9.50
C VAL A 94 -22.99 -6.90 9.34
N GLN A 95 -23.31 -7.89 8.49
CA GLN A 95 -22.47 -9.06 8.32
C GLN A 95 -21.10 -8.73 7.69
N TYR A 96 -21.07 -7.86 6.66
CA TYR A 96 -19.79 -7.44 6.05
C TYR A 96 -18.96 -6.58 7.00
N PHE A 97 -19.64 -5.71 7.76
CA PHE A 97 -18.99 -4.93 8.80
C PHE A 97 -18.37 -5.82 9.91
N THR A 98 -19.10 -6.86 10.32
CA THR A 98 -18.58 -7.84 11.29
C THR A 98 -17.35 -8.55 10.74
N SER A 99 -17.41 -9.06 9.50
CA SER A 99 -16.26 -9.72 8.86
C SER A 99 -15.06 -8.78 8.72
N ALA A 100 -15.27 -7.49 8.41
CA ALA A 100 -14.19 -6.51 8.36
C ALA A 100 -13.51 -6.33 9.73
N LYS A 101 -14.30 -6.26 10.82
CA LYS A 101 -13.75 -6.20 12.19
C LYS A 101 -12.98 -7.46 12.56
N GLU A 102 -13.46 -8.63 12.15
CA GLU A 102 -12.77 -9.91 12.36
C GLU A 102 -11.42 -9.93 11.64
N CYS A 103 -11.37 -9.54 10.36
CA CYS A 103 -10.11 -9.42 9.62
C CYS A 103 -9.10 -8.49 10.32
N ILE A 104 -9.53 -7.32 10.79
CA ILE A 104 -8.65 -6.38 11.49
C ILE A 104 -8.19 -6.94 12.85
N ALA A 105 -9.07 -7.65 13.57
CA ALA A 105 -8.73 -8.28 14.85
C ALA A 105 -7.71 -9.42 14.67
N ASP A 106 -7.89 -10.26 13.66
CA ASP A 106 -6.96 -11.33 13.31
C ASP A 106 -5.61 -10.78 12.87
N PHE A 107 -5.60 -9.68 12.10
CA PHE A 107 -4.37 -8.98 11.76
C PHE A 107 -3.64 -8.50 13.01
N ALA A 108 -4.35 -7.90 13.97
CA ALA A 108 -3.77 -7.39 15.21
C ALA A 108 -3.15 -8.53 16.06
N ASP A 109 -3.78 -9.70 16.08
CA ASP A 109 -3.23 -10.87 16.80
C ASP A 109 -1.95 -11.44 16.15
N ASN A 110 -1.77 -11.23 14.84
CA ASN A 110 -0.67 -11.79 14.06
C ASN A 110 0.39 -10.77 13.62
N MET A 111 0.19 -9.48 13.88
CA MET A 111 1.15 -8.43 13.52
C MET A 111 2.45 -8.56 14.34
N GLY A 112 3.57 -8.07 13.79
CA GLY A 112 4.84 -7.97 14.52
C GLY A 112 4.85 -6.79 15.48
N GLU A 113 5.76 -6.83 16.48
CA GLU A 113 5.93 -5.74 17.45
C GLU A 113 6.29 -4.39 16.81
N ASN A 114 6.92 -4.42 15.62
CA ASN A 114 7.27 -3.23 14.84
C ASN A 114 6.13 -2.73 13.95
N THR A 115 4.91 -3.24 14.12
CA THR A 115 3.75 -2.80 13.35
C THR A 115 2.94 -1.79 14.14
N THR A 116 2.68 -0.61 13.54
CA THR A 116 1.78 0.41 14.08
C THR A 116 0.50 0.45 13.27
N VAL A 117 -0.64 0.37 13.94
CA VAL A 117 -1.98 0.37 13.33
C VAL A 117 -2.69 1.67 13.65
N TYR A 118 -3.21 2.31 12.61
CA TYR A 118 -4.17 3.40 12.69
C TYR A 118 -5.55 2.89 12.29
N LEU A 119 -6.60 3.33 12.97
CA LEU A 119 -7.97 2.99 12.60
C LEU A 119 -8.77 4.27 12.37
N ILE A 120 -9.17 4.47 11.14
CA ILE A 120 -10.00 5.59 10.70
C ILE A 120 -11.37 5.03 10.35
N THR A 121 -12.40 5.59 10.95
CA THR A 121 -13.78 5.24 10.63
C THR A 121 -14.43 6.34 9.80
N PHE A 122 -15.31 5.96 8.87
CA PHE A 122 -16.04 6.91 8.06
C PHE A 122 -17.49 6.48 7.81
N GLY A 123 -18.32 7.46 7.63
CA GLY A 123 -19.74 7.38 7.38
C GLY A 123 -20.21 8.81 7.21
N LYS A 124 -21.15 9.28 8.06
CA LYS A 124 -21.54 10.69 8.12
C LYS A 124 -20.36 11.60 8.48
N ASP A 125 -19.49 11.13 9.36
CA ASP A 125 -18.29 11.83 9.82
C ASP A 125 -17.06 10.93 9.64
N VAL A 126 -15.87 11.52 9.59
CA VAL A 126 -14.59 10.81 9.53
C VAL A 126 -13.88 11.02 10.86
N SER A 127 -13.33 9.96 11.43
CA SER A 127 -12.65 10.03 12.72
C SER A 127 -11.50 9.03 12.78
N CYS A 128 -10.31 9.47 13.19
CA CYS A 128 -9.25 8.58 13.62
C CYS A 128 -9.57 8.12 15.05
N VAL A 129 -10.08 6.91 15.19
CA VAL A 129 -10.49 6.33 16.48
C VAL A 129 -9.37 5.56 17.17
N LEU A 130 -8.27 5.28 16.45
CA LEU A 130 -7.02 4.77 16.97
C LEU A 130 -5.87 5.48 16.27
N ASP A 131 -5.12 6.27 17.01
CA ASP A 131 -4.04 7.12 16.50
C ASP A 131 -2.66 6.49 16.76
N GLY A 132 -2.45 5.34 16.12
CA GLY A 132 -1.18 4.60 16.17
C GLY A 132 -1.04 3.72 17.42
N SER A 133 -1.30 2.43 17.27
CA SER A 133 -1.09 1.42 18.34
C SER A 133 -0.41 0.17 17.78
N ASN A 134 0.43 -0.45 18.59
CA ASN A 134 0.99 -1.78 18.37
C ASN A 134 0.44 -2.82 19.37
N ASP A 135 -0.60 -2.46 20.12
CA ASP A 135 -1.26 -3.33 21.11
C ASP A 135 -2.53 -3.95 20.51
N ALA A 136 -2.51 -5.26 20.28
CA ALA A 136 -3.66 -6.01 19.79
C ALA A 136 -4.89 -5.91 20.70
N GLY A 137 -4.69 -5.82 22.01
CA GLY A 137 -5.77 -5.66 22.97
C GLY A 137 -6.47 -4.30 22.84
N GLU A 138 -5.70 -3.23 22.66
CA GLU A 138 -6.22 -1.88 22.41
C GLU A 138 -6.99 -1.83 21.09
N ILE A 139 -6.42 -2.36 20.00
CA ILE A 139 -7.06 -2.41 18.68
C ILE A 139 -8.42 -3.12 18.78
N LYS A 140 -8.46 -4.31 19.38
CA LYS A 140 -9.70 -5.09 19.56
C LYS A 140 -10.70 -4.40 20.47
N SER A 141 -10.24 -3.69 21.49
CA SER A 141 -11.09 -2.90 22.38
C SER A 141 -11.81 -1.80 21.59
N VAL A 142 -11.07 -1.03 20.78
CA VAL A 142 -11.66 0.01 19.92
C VAL A 142 -12.66 -0.60 18.94
N LEU A 143 -12.29 -1.67 18.22
CA LEU A 143 -13.17 -2.36 17.28
C LEU A 143 -14.49 -2.82 17.93
N SER A 144 -14.45 -3.24 19.20
CA SER A 144 -15.63 -3.71 19.92
C SER A 144 -16.69 -2.61 20.13
N THR A 145 -16.28 -1.36 20.18
CA THR A 145 -17.16 -0.20 20.38
C THR A 145 -17.85 0.28 19.10
N LEU A 146 -17.36 -0.15 17.93
CA LEU A 146 -17.83 0.35 16.65
C LEU A 146 -19.10 -0.36 16.18
N SER A 147 -19.97 0.43 15.55
CA SER A 147 -21.22 -0.04 14.92
C SER A 147 -21.45 0.69 13.59
N ASN A 148 -21.99 -0.03 12.58
CA ASN A 148 -22.28 0.50 11.26
C ASN A 148 -23.72 1.04 11.17
N ASN A 149 -23.97 2.13 11.84
CA ASN A 149 -25.29 2.74 11.93
C ASN A 149 -25.35 4.18 11.42
N GLN A 150 -24.32 4.62 10.69
CA GLN A 150 -24.24 5.98 10.19
C GLN A 150 -24.89 6.10 8.80
N GLY A 151 -25.54 7.24 8.55
CA GLY A 151 -25.96 7.63 7.21
C GLY A 151 -24.81 8.36 6.49
N GLY A 152 -24.74 8.22 5.16
CA GLY A 152 -23.69 8.82 4.34
C GLY A 152 -22.37 8.07 4.39
N THR A 153 -21.47 8.39 3.45
CA THR A 153 -20.18 7.73 3.28
C THR A 153 -19.16 8.78 2.83
N LYS A 154 -18.38 9.32 3.75
CA LYS A 154 -17.31 10.30 3.45
C LYS A 154 -16.01 9.58 3.08
N PHE A 155 -16.07 8.76 2.04
CA PHE A 155 -14.98 7.91 1.57
C PHE A 155 -13.72 8.72 1.20
N PHE A 156 -13.87 9.78 0.38
CA PHE A 156 -12.75 10.61 -0.04
C PHE A 156 -12.07 11.31 1.14
N ALA A 157 -12.84 11.80 2.10
CA ALA A 157 -12.29 12.43 3.29
C ALA A 157 -11.51 11.45 4.17
N ALA A 158 -11.92 10.18 4.25
CA ALA A 158 -11.20 9.16 4.98
C ALA A 158 -9.84 8.84 4.36
N ILE A 159 -9.78 8.66 3.03
CA ILE A 159 -8.52 8.45 2.31
C ILE A 159 -7.60 9.65 2.52
N LYS A 160 -8.11 10.86 2.34
CA LYS A 160 -7.34 12.08 2.55
C LYS A 160 -6.79 12.17 3.98
N GLN A 161 -7.60 11.85 4.99
CA GLN A 161 -7.17 11.89 6.39
C GLN A 161 -6.04 10.87 6.66
N ALA A 162 -6.12 9.65 6.12
CA ALA A 162 -5.06 8.66 6.26
C ALA A 162 -3.73 9.18 5.70
N MET A 163 -3.76 9.76 4.50
CA MET A 163 -2.58 10.35 3.87
C MET A 163 -2.05 11.58 4.62
N ASP A 164 -2.94 12.42 5.17
CA ASP A 164 -2.53 13.60 5.95
C ASP A 164 -1.84 13.16 7.26
N ILE A 165 -2.29 12.08 7.90
CA ILE A 165 -1.62 11.49 9.07
C ILE A 165 -0.28 10.90 8.65
N SER A 166 -0.24 10.09 7.57
CA SER A 166 0.99 9.50 7.03
C SER A 166 2.08 10.54 6.78
N ASP A 167 1.74 11.68 6.19
CA ASP A 167 2.68 12.78 5.91
C ASP A 167 3.34 13.37 7.18
N THR A 168 2.72 13.20 8.35
CA THR A 168 3.26 13.68 9.64
C THR A 168 4.04 12.62 10.40
N CYS A 169 3.96 11.38 9.98
CA CYS A 169 4.63 10.26 10.64
C CYS A 169 6.08 10.10 10.17
N PRO A 170 6.98 9.57 11.02
CA PRO A 170 8.30 9.13 10.57
C PRO A 170 8.19 8.10 9.44
N MET A 171 9.17 8.05 8.54
CA MET A 171 9.21 7.04 7.50
C MET A 171 9.22 5.62 8.11
N ALA A 172 8.42 4.72 7.54
CA ALA A 172 8.42 3.30 7.88
C ALA A 172 9.01 2.49 6.71
N ASP A 173 9.50 1.28 7.00
CA ASP A 173 10.00 0.37 5.96
C ASP A 173 8.88 -0.10 5.03
N MET A 174 7.67 -0.21 5.56
CA MET A 174 6.46 -0.54 4.81
C MET A 174 5.29 0.29 5.31
N GLU A 175 4.53 0.88 4.40
CA GLU A 175 3.33 1.63 4.74
C GLU A 175 2.24 1.39 3.71
N TYR A 176 1.00 1.20 4.16
CA TYR A 176 -0.17 1.09 3.29
C TYR A 176 -1.48 1.33 4.03
N ALA A 177 -2.52 1.64 3.26
CA ALA A 177 -3.89 1.69 3.76
C ALA A 177 -4.71 0.49 3.27
N VAL A 178 -5.65 0.03 4.09
CA VAL A 178 -6.66 -0.98 3.73
C VAL A 178 -8.04 -0.41 3.99
N VAL A 179 -8.84 -0.26 2.94
CA VAL A 179 -10.19 0.28 3.01
C VAL A 179 -11.20 -0.86 2.98
N PHE A 180 -12.00 -0.99 4.03
CA PHE A 180 -13.17 -1.86 4.07
C PHE A 180 -14.43 -1.06 3.79
N SER A 181 -15.01 -1.20 2.60
CA SER A 181 -16.22 -0.50 2.15
C SER A 181 -16.90 -1.27 1.02
N ASP A 182 -18.16 -0.99 0.75
CA ASP A 182 -18.80 -1.43 -0.49
C ASP A 182 -18.48 -0.52 -1.69
N GLY A 183 -17.87 0.65 -1.43
CA GLY A 183 -17.41 1.58 -2.45
C GLY A 183 -18.45 2.60 -2.89
N GLU A 184 -19.54 2.76 -2.14
CA GLU A 184 -20.52 3.81 -2.40
C GLU A 184 -20.07 5.11 -1.72
N ASP A 185 -19.93 6.19 -2.50
CA ASP A 185 -19.72 7.54 -1.97
C ASP A 185 -20.88 8.43 -2.40
N PHE A 186 -21.63 8.93 -1.44
CA PHE A 186 -22.71 9.88 -1.67
C PHE A 186 -22.24 11.31 -1.90
N GLN A 187 -20.92 11.55 -2.00
CA GLN A 187 -20.32 12.88 -2.18
C GLN A 187 -20.86 13.93 -1.19
N THR A 188 -21.11 13.49 0.03
CA THR A 188 -21.74 14.32 1.08
C THR A 188 -20.75 15.14 1.88
N GLY A 189 -19.48 15.13 1.49
CA GLY A 189 -18.40 15.84 2.19
C GLY A 189 -17.84 17.02 1.40
N ASP A 190 -17.00 17.81 2.06
CA ASP A 190 -16.26 18.92 1.46
C ASP A 190 -15.06 18.45 0.63
N THR A 191 -14.64 17.17 0.75
CA THR A 191 -13.52 16.59 0.01
C THR A 191 -14.00 16.03 -1.32
N THR A 192 -13.44 16.51 -2.40
CA THR A 192 -13.76 16.08 -3.75
C THR A 192 -12.90 14.91 -4.20
N GLN A 193 -13.37 14.13 -5.18
CA GLN A 193 -12.58 13.08 -5.83
C GLN A 193 -11.23 13.63 -6.33
N LYS A 194 -11.25 14.80 -7.00
CA LYS A 194 -10.04 15.43 -7.52
C LYS A 194 -8.99 15.75 -6.43
N GLU A 195 -9.43 16.21 -5.26
CA GLU A 195 -8.49 16.47 -4.15
C GLU A 195 -7.80 15.20 -3.68
N VAL A 196 -8.52 14.06 -3.68
CA VAL A 196 -7.95 12.76 -3.32
C VAL A 196 -7.01 12.26 -4.41
N GLU A 197 -7.37 12.36 -5.69
CA GLU A 197 -6.50 12.03 -6.81
C GLU A 197 -5.21 12.86 -6.78
N ASP A 198 -5.32 14.18 -6.58
CA ASP A 198 -4.17 15.07 -6.45
C ASP A 198 -3.29 14.73 -5.23
N LYS A 199 -3.88 14.18 -4.16
CA LYS A 199 -3.16 13.73 -2.97
C LYS A 199 -2.49 12.39 -3.20
N ILE A 200 -3.18 11.41 -3.81
CA ILE A 200 -2.62 10.11 -4.21
C ILE A 200 -1.41 10.32 -5.11
N GLY A 201 -1.50 11.20 -6.11
CA GLY A 201 -0.38 11.50 -7.02
C GLY A 201 0.86 12.12 -6.33
N LYS A 202 0.75 12.52 -5.06
CA LYS A 202 1.85 13.07 -4.25
C LYS A 202 2.24 12.15 -3.08
N SER A 203 1.44 11.14 -2.80
CA SER A 203 1.66 10.17 -1.72
C SER A 203 2.36 8.94 -2.26
N ALA A 204 3.21 8.33 -1.44
CA ALA A 204 3.80 7.04 -1.74
C ALA A 204 2.99 5.88 -1.17
N MET A 205 1.96 6.14 -0.35
CA MET A 205 1.20 5.13 0.37
C MET A 205 0.21 4.40 -0.56
N PRO A 206 0.39 3.09 -0.82
CA PRO A 206 -0.57 2.30 -1.58
C PRO A 206 -1.87 2.11 -0.78
N ILE A 207 -2.99 2.09 -1.50
CA ILE A 207 -4.31 1.83 -0.93
C ILE A 207 -4.79 0.47 -1.44
N TYR A 208 -4.95 -0.47 -0.53
CA TYR A 208 -5.64 -1.73 -0.81
C TYR A 208 -7.12 -1.59 -0.46
N ALA A 209 -7.99 -2.20 -1.26
CA ALA A 209 -9.42 -2.20 -0.98
C ALA A 209 -9.94 -3.61 -0.74
N MET A 210 -10.62 -3.80 0.38
CA MET A 210 -11.50 -4.92 0.68
C MET A 210 -12.92 -4.48 0.36
N ARG A 211 -13.37 -4.71 -0.89
CA ARG A 211 -14.69 -4.30 -1.36
C ARG A 211 -15.76 -5.34 -1.03
N ALA A 212 -16.71 -4.96 -0.20
CA ALA A 212 -17.86 -5.77 0.14
C ALA A 212 -18.83 -5.92 -1.05
N GLU A 213 -19.22 -7.14 -1.39
CA GLU A 213 -20.16 -7.42 -2.49
C GLU A 213 -21.62 -7.30 -2.05
N THR A 214 -22.03 -6.08 -1.68
CA THR A 214 -23.39 -5.81 -1.18
C THR A 214 -24.47 -5.87 -2.27
N GLY A 215 -24.07 -5.76 -3.54
CA GLY A 215 -24.96 -5.79 -4.72
C GLY A 215 -25.77 -4.51 -4.95
N ARG A 216 -25.48 -3.41 -4.22
CA ARG A 216 -26.21 -2.15 -4.29
C ARG A 216 -25.46 -1.01 -4.98
N VAL A 217 -24.15 -1.11 -5.07
CA VAL A 217 -23.27 -0.04 -5.57
C VAL A 217 -23.33 0.05 -7.08
N SER A 218 -23.33 1.26 -7.62
CA SER A 218 -23.31 1.49 -9.06
C SER A 218 -21.97 1.07 -9.69
N ALA A 219 -21.99 0.68 -10.97
CA ALA A 219 -20.76 0.37 -11.70
C ALA A 219 -19.81 1.58 -11.81
N SER A 220 -20.36 2.80 -11.79
CA SER A 220 -19.61 4.05 -11.80
C SER A 220 -18.81 4.21 -10.51
N ASP A 221 -19.45 4.02 -9.35
CA ASP A 221 -18.78 4.19 -8.05
C ASP A 221 -17.71 3.13 -7.84
N ILE A 222 -17.99 1.87 -8.23
CA ILE A 222 -16.99 0.80 -8.24
C ILE A 222 -15.81 1.18 -9.17
N GLY A 223 -16.09 1.82 -10.30
CA GLY A 223 -15.07 2.32 -11.24
C GLY A 223 -14.17 3.37 -10.60
N ILE A 224 -14.75 4.35 -9.91
CA ILE A 224 -14.01 5.40 -9.17
C ILE A 224 -13.15 4.77 -8.09
N PHE A 225 -13.72 3.89 -7.25
CA PHE A 225 -12.97 3.21 -6.20
C PHE A 225 -11.78 2.43 -6.76
N ARG A 226 -12.01 1.67 -7.83
CA ARG A 226 -10.94 0.91 -8.50
C ARG A 226 -9.85 1.82 -9.07
N SER A 227 -10.21 2.98 -9.65
CA SER A 227 -9.26 3.93 -10.19
C SER A 227 -8.34 4.48 -9.11
N LEU A 228 -8.91 4.96 -7.99
CA LEU A 228 -8.14 5.49 -6.87
C LEU A 228 -7.16 4.46 -6.28
N VAL A 229 -7.62 3.21 -6.14
CA VAL A 229 -6.78 2.10 -5.68
C VAL A 229 -5.62 1.83 -6.65
N ALA A 230 -5.92 1.80 -7.96
CA ALA A 230 -4.90 1.57 -8.99
C ALA A 230 -3.89 2.73 -9.07
N GLU A 231 -4.36 3.97 -8.97
CA GLU A 231 -3.51 5.17 -8.97
C GLU A 231 -2.56 5.21 -7.77
N SER A 232 -2.96 4.66 -6.63
CA SER A 232 -2.11 4.52 -5.44
C SER A 232 -1.15 3.33 -5.49
N HIS A 233 -1.06 2.59 -6.61
CA HIS A 233 -0.29 1.35 -6.75
C HIS A 233 -0.76 0.18 -5.88
N GLY A 234 -1.96 0.27 -5.31
CA GLY A 234 -2.58 -0.81 -4.55
C GLY A 234 -3.40 -1.77 -5.41
N LYS A 235 -4.24 -2.56 -4.75
CA LYS A 235 -5.07 -3.58 -5.38
C LYS A 235 -6.44 -3.67 -4.71
N MET A 236 -7.47 -3.94 -5.50
CA MET A 236 -8.83 -4.17 -5.00
C MET A 236 -9.13 -5.66 -4.94
N TYR A 237 -9.54 -6.10 -3.77
CA TYR A 237 -10.08 -7.43 -3.49
C TYR A 237 -11.59 -7.31 -3.26
N SER A 238 -12.36 -8.20 -3.87
CA SER A 238 -13.80 -8.28 -3.60
C SER A 238 -14.08 -9.47 -2.69
N TYR A 239 -14.92 -9.29 -1.69
CA TYR A 239 -15.26 -10.36 -0.76
C TYR A 239 -16.76 -10.47 -0.49
N SER A 240 -17.18 -11.70 -0.19
CA SER A 240 -18.46 -12.04 0.41
C SER A 240 -18.28 -12.28 1.92
N THR A 241 -19.38 -12.45 2.63
CA THR A 241 -19.32 -12.79 4.07
C THR A 241 -18.72 -14.19 4.34
N GLU A 242 -18.66 -15.04 3.32
CA GLU A 242 -18.18 -16.43 3.47
C GLU A 242 -16.67 -16.55 3.26
N ASN A 243 -16.05 -15.61 2.51
CA ASN A 243 -14.64 -15.68 2.15
C ASN A 243 -13.81 -14.44 2.59
N ALA A 244 -14.35 -13.60 3.46
CA ALA A 244 -13.68 -12.35 3.86
C ALA A 244 -12.29 -12.57 4.44
N VAL A 245 -12.13 -13.55 5.34
CA VAL A 245 -10.85 -13.89 5.98
C VAL A 245 -9.86 -14.42 4.95
N GLU A 246 -10.27 -15.37 4.09
CA GLU A 246 -9.42 -15.92 3.03
C GLU A 246 -8.90 -14.83 2.09
N VAL A 247 -9.78 -13.95 1.62
CA VAL A 247 -9.42 -12.83 0.74
C VAL A 247 -8.51 -11.82 1.46
N PHE A 248 -8.70 -11.61 2.75
CA PHE A 248 -7.82 -10.74 3.53
C PHE A 248 -6.45 -11.38 3.79
N ASP A 249 -6.38 -12.69 3.95
CA ASP A 249 -5.13 -13.44 4.05
C ASP A 249 -4.32 -13.39 2.73
N ASP A 250 -5.00 -13.37 1.58
CA ASP A 250 -4.34 -13.13 0.28
C ASP A 250 -3.67 -11.76 0.24
N LEU A 251 -4.37 -10.70 0.72
CA LEU A 251 -3.80 -9.36 0.83
C LEU A 251 -2.59 -9.34 1.79
N ASN A 252 -2.71 -9.96 2.96
CA ASN A 252 -1.63 -10.04 3.94
C ASN A 252 -0.42 -10.79 3.39
N SER A 253 -0.66 -11.88 2.66
CA SER A 253 0.39 -12.67 2.01
C SER A 253 1.08 -11.87 0.90
N GLU A 254 0.33 -11.12 0.10
CA GLU A 254 0.88 -10.25 -0.94
C GLU A 254 1.78 -9.17 -0.33
N THR A 255 1.33 -8.49 0.73
CA THR A 255 2.14 -7.46 1.39
C THR A 255 3.35 -8.04 2.11
N ALA A 256 3.23 -9.22 2.73
CA ALA A 256 4.33 -9.89 3.42
C ALA A 256 5.38 -10.51 2.47
N SER A 257 5.06 -10.69 1.20
CA SER A 257 6.00 -11.24 0.19
C SER A 257 6.90 -10.21 -0.45
N GLN A 258 6.75 -8.93 -0.10
CA GLN A 258 7.51 -7.83 -0.70
C GLN A 258 8.96 -7.80 -0.22
N TYR A 259 9.83 -7.28 -1.09
CA TYR A 259 11.19 -6.90 -0.74
C TYR A 259 11.21 -5.48 -0.19
N ILE A 260 11.96 -5.28 0.87
CA ILE A 260 12.30 -3.98 1.43
C ILE A 260 13.71 -3.64 0.95
N ILE A 261 13.82 -2.56 0.21
CA ILE A 261 15.07 -2.09 -0.41
C ILE A 261 15.41 -0.75 0.21
N HIS A 262 16.56 -0.66 0.86
CA HIS A 262 17.09 0.59 1.38
C HIS A 262 18.20 1.13 0.48
N ALA A 263 18.29 2.45 0.40
CA ALA A 263 19.39 3.13 -0.24
C ALA A 263 19.74 4.43 0.50
N ASP A 264 21.01 4.83 0.43
CA ASP A 264 21.48 6.10 0.97
C ASP A 264 21.95 6.98 -0.18
N THR A 265 21.36 8.14 -0.31
CA THR A 265 21.67 9.12 -1.35
C THR A 265 22.97 9.87 -1.10
N GLY A 266 23.56 9.72 0.09
CA GLY A 266 24.78 10.43 0.50
C GLY A 266 24.62 11.95 0.43
N ASN A 267 25.62 12.62 -0.13
CA ASN A 267 25.61 14.07 -0.32
C ASN A 267 24.92 14.53 -1.62
N ASN A 268 24.19 13.63 -2.32
CA ASN A 268 23.48 14.02 -3.51
C ASN A 268 22.31 14.95 -3.11
N VAL A 269 22.32 16.15 -3.63
CA VAL A 269 21.21 17.10 -3.43
C VAL A 269 20.10 16.76 -4.42
N PHE A 270 18.94 16.39 -3.90
CA PHE A 270 17.71 16.20 -4.68
C PHE A 270 16.79 17.40 -4.44
N ASN A 271 16.32 18.01 -5.50
CA ASN A 271 15.45 19.18 -5.43
C ASN A 271 13.97 18.76 -5.25
N GLY A 272 13.67 18.08 -4.12
CA GLY A 272 12.31 17.73 -3.73
C GLY A 272 11.91 16.28 -4.04
N LEU A 273 11.05 15.73 -3.21
CA LEU A 273 10.56 14.35 -3.20
C LEU A 273 9.60 14.01 -4.36
N SER A 274 9.24 14.98 -5.18
CA SER A 274 8.27 14.82 -6.28
C SER A 274 8.82 14.15 -7.53
N GLN A 275 10.09 13.70 -7.53
CA GLN A 275 10.77 13.19 -8.73
C GLN A 275 11.48 11.86 -8.52
N LEU A 276 10.84 10.92 -7.86
CA LEU A 276 11.14 9.48 -7.98
C LEU A 276 10.77 9.04 -9.40
N SER A 277 11.61 9.35 -10.40
CA SER A 277 11.21 9.15 -11.78
C SER A 277 11.74 7.87 -12.41
N LEU A 278 12.71 7.17 -11.78
CA LEU A 278 13.27 5.98 -12.42
C LEU A 278 13.96 5.05 -11.42
N ILE A 279 13.54 3.80 -11.34
CA ILE A 279 14.21 2.73 -10.59
C ILE A 279 14.71 1.69 -11.59
N HIS A 280 15.99 1.36 -11.52
CA HIS A 280 16.60 0.27 -12.27
C HIS A 280 16.90 -0.88 -11.34
N ILE A 281 16.41 -2.07 -11.66
CA ILE A 281 16.86 -3.31 -11.06
C ILE A 281 17.54 -4.10 -12.17
N SER A 282 18.84 -4.39 -12.00
CA SER A 282 19.64 -5.18 -12.95
C SER A 282 19.33 -6.66 -12.71
N GLU A 283 19.18 -7.44 -13.79
CA GLU A 283 19.08 -8.89 -13.65
C GLU A 283 20.36 -9.47 -13.01
N PRO A 284 20.23 -10.44 -12.08
CA PRO A 284 21.39 -11.12 -11.51
C PRO A 284 22.20 -11.79 -12.61
N THR A 285 23.47 -11.46 -12.68
CA THR A 285 24.40 -12.13 -13.60
C THR A 285 24.60 -13.56 -13.12
N ARG A 286 23.85 -14.51 -13.68
CA ARG A 286 24.11 -15.94 -13.45
C ARG A 286 25.53 -16.25 -13.96
N LEU A 287 26.52 -16.19 -13.07
CA LEU A 287 27.81 -16.78 -13.27
C LEU A 287 27.61 -18.30 -13.41
N ARG A 288 27.53 -18.79 -14.64
CA ARG A 288 27.74 -20.22 -14.88
C ARG A 288 29.17 -20.53 -14.52
N CYS A 289 29.39 -21.14 -13.36
CA CYS A 289 30.60 -21.88 -13.11
C CYS A 289 30.68 -22.97 -14.19
N ILE A 290 31.61 -22.79 -15.13
CA ILE A 290 32.00 -23.85 -16.06
C ILE A 290 32.98 -24.72 -15.27
N SER A 291 32.53 -25.90 -14.89
CA SER A 291 33.39 -27.01 -14.46
C SER A 291 33.92 -27.77 -15.67
#